data_3a16275ac4ec3285432c43eda9ee77ef
#
_entry.id   3a16275ac4ec3285432c43eda9ee77ef
#
_cell.length_a   1.000
_cell.length_b   1.000
_cell.length_c   1.000
_cell.angle_alpha   90.00
_cell.angle_beta   90.00
_cell.angle_gamma   90.00
#
_symmetry.space_group_name_H-M   'P 1'
#
loop_
_entity.id
_entity.type
_entity.pdbx_description
1 polymer ?
#
loop_
_entity_poly.entity_id
_entity_poly.type
_entity_poly.pdbx_seq_one_letter_code
_entity_poly.pdbx_strand_id
1 'polypeptide(L)'
;MNTNPRLSDLSSLVRSLKSPVTTIAQNAESFIAGDAEGIASAWSVSDGAPLWSISLEPSVSSIVFADEIVAIAHGGSITAVNSDDGTLMWSIPVDGACDFVVFDGQSLWVTSSVYEIEIEDYVACRIMRVEPRRGVVEQSIPLTSKAWTLDAFGQGCILGLGRPQPGIYTIQTGKDDLKHLEGSPKVPISRSSASADNRMSFITSDLHAIQIDQTGKVIDMVKDVSLAGFAHDGRWITYNQNGGAGNTESRSENLNGIPQHLSSTDEMTLLAMKKPDFSGVISVGKIRINWTHTDEITTVHSHLDRTVLGCLHGDILLLETNVLKRRITKTEFSDDDDSLIRARLRMLRFGNKSNILEEK
;
A
#
# COMPACT_ATOMS: atom_id res chain seq x y z
N MET A 1 -34.22 -3.38 -5.29
CA MET A 1 -33.21 -2.74 -4.44
C MET A 1 -31.86 -3.00 -5.09
N ASN A 2 -31.23 -2.00 -5.69
CA ASN A 2 -29.88 -2.15 -6.23
C ASN A 2 -28.92 -2.33 -5.06
N THR A 3 -28.51 -3.56 -4.78
CA THR A 3 -27.46 -3.84 -3.81
C THR A 3 -26.11 -3.53 -4.45
N ASN A 4 -25.28 -2.73 -3.78
CA ASN A 4 -23.92 -2.48 -4.24
C ASN A 4 -23.17 -3.81 -4.47
N PRO A 5 -22.38 -3.93 -5.54
CA PRO A 5 -21.58 -5.13 -5.79
C PRO A 5 -20.59 -5.37 -4.65
N ARG A 6 -20.26 -6.62 -4.40
CA ARG A 6 -19.16 -6.97 -3.48
C ARG A 6 -17.83 -6.70 -4.16
N LEU A 7 -16.84 -6.25 -3.40
CA LEU A 7 -15.51 -5.99 -3.91
C LEU A 7 -14.88 -7.24 -4.55
N SER A 8 -15.14 -8.43 -3.99
CA SER A 8 -14.73 -9.72 -4.56
C SER A 8 -15.34 -10.00 -5.93
N ASP A 9 -16.56 -9.54 -6.19
CA ASP A 9 -17.21 -9.70 -7.49
C ASP A 9 -16.63 -8.76 -8.56
N LEU A 10 -16.03 -7.65 -8.12
CA LEU A 10 -15.33 -6.69 -8.98
C LEU A 10 -13.88 -7.11 -9.26
N SER A 11 -13.29 -7.93 -8.39
CA SER A 11 -11.90 -8.35 -8.46
C SER A 11 -11.65 -9.35 -9.60
N SER A 12 -10.57 -9.17 -10.35
CA SER A 12 -10.13 -10.13 -11.38
C SER A 12 -9.56 -11.41 -10.77
N LEU A 13 -8.86 -11.27 -9.64
CA LEU A 13 -8.28 -12.37 -8.88
C LEU A 13 -8.56 -12.20 -7.38
N VAL A 14 -8.68 -13.33 -6.69
CA VAL A 14 -8.72 -13.41 -5.23
C VAL A 14 -7.71 -14.45 -4.78
N ARG A 15 -6.85 -14.07 -3.83
CA ARG A 15 -5.86 -14.94 -3.18
C ARG A 15 -6.00 -14.78 -1.67
N SER A 16 -5.33 -15.61 -0.90
CA SER A 16 -5.36 -15.49 0.57
C SER A 16 -4.07 -15.96 1.21
N LEU A 17 -3.66 -15.26 2.25
CA LEU A 17 -2.76 -15.70 3.30
C LEU A 17 -3.58 -16.18 4.49
N LYS A 18 -2.93 -16.75 5.51
CA LYS A 18 -3.64 -17.27 6.69
C LYS A 18 -3.83 -16.23 7.79
N SER A 19 -3.11 -15.13 7.71
CA SER A 19 -3.03 -14.06 8.70
C SER A 19 -3.30 -12.70 8.07
N PRO A 20 -3.53 -11.65 8.86
CA PRO A 20 -3.73 -10.30 8.37
C PRO A 20 -2.65 -9.86 7.37
N VAL A 21 -3.07 -9.40 6.21
CA VAL A 21 -2.15 -8.82 5.23
C VAL A 21 -1.65 -7.48 5.75
N THR A 22 -0.35 -7.33 5.90
CA THR A 22 0.27 -6.12 6.44
C THR A 22 0.80 -5.19 5.36
N THR A 23 1.27 -5.76 4.25
CA THR A 23 1.89 -5.00 3.17
C THR A 23 1.73 -5.68 1.82
N ILE A 24 1.74 -4.90 0.77
CA ILE A 24 1.64 -5.35 -0.63
C ILE A 24 2.64 -4.57 -1.47
N ALA A 25 3.28 -5.26 -2.39
CA ALA A 25 4.04 -4.67 -3.49
C ALA A 25 3.63 -5.33 -4.81
N GLN A 26 3.77 -4.62 -5.92
CA GLN A 26 3.53 -5.17 -7.25
C GLN A 26 4.44 -4.52 -8.30
N ASN A 27 4.69 -5.28 -9.36
CA ASN A 27 5.31 -4.80 -10.58
C ASN A 27 4.42 -5.15 -11.80
N ALA A 28 4.95 -5.08 -13.02
CA ALA A 28 4.19 -5.40 -14.22
C ALA A 28 3.73 -6.87 -14.31
N GLU A 29 4.45 -7.80 -13.70
CA GLU A 29 4.30 -9.24 -13.90
C GLU A 29 3.74 -9.97 -12.68
N SER A 30 4.02 -9.48 -11.48
CA SER A 30 3.67 -10.14 -10.22
C SER A 30 3.21 -9.16 -9.14
N PHE A 31 2.51 -9.70 -8.15
CA PHE A 31 2.23 -9.01 -6.90
C PHE A 31 2.64 -9.90 -5.72
N ILE A 32 3.04 -9.27 -4.63
CA ILE A 32 3.52 -9.91 -3.41
C ILE A 32 2.73 -9.34 -2.24
N ALA A 33 2.34 -10.21 -1.33
CA ALA A 33 1.76 -9.81 -0.06
C ALA A 33 2.54 -10.43 1.09
N GLY A 34 2.72 -9.63 2.13
CA GLY A 34 3.27 -10.04 3.41
C GLY A 34 2.21 -10.02 4.50
N ASP A 35 2.33 -10.90 5.49
CA ASP A 35 1.37 -11.00 6.59
C ASP A 35 1.99 -10.80 7.98
N ALA A 36 1.11 -10.76 8.98
CA ALA A 36 1.49 -10.55 10.38
C ALA A 36 2.29 -11.72 10.98
N GLU A 37 2.20 -12.92 10.40
CA GLU A 37 2.91 -14.13 10.88
C GLU A 37 4.25 -14.33 10.16
N GLY A 38 4.66 -13.40 9.27
CA GLY A 38 5.94 -13.46 8.60
C GLY A 38 5.93 -14.21 7.27
N ILE A 39 4.77 -14.55 6.72
CA ILE A 39 4.68 -15.15 5.39
C ILE A 39 4.71 -14.05 4.32
N ALA A 40 5.60 -14.20 3.36
CA ALA A 40 5.59 -13.42 2.12
C ALA A 40 5.37 -14.36 0.93
N SER A 41 4.38 -14.06 0.10
CA SER A 41 4.01 -14.87 -1.06
C SER A 41 3.82 -14.02 -2.30
N ALA A 42 4.20 -14.55 -3.44
CA ALA A 42 4.10 -13.92 -4.75
C ALA A 42 3.18 -14.71 -5.70
N TRP A 43 2.47 -13.98 -6.53
CA TRP A 43 1.60 -14.53 -7.57
C TRP A 43 1.78 -13.79 -8.88
N SER A 44 1.63 -14.53 -9.97
CA SER A 44 1.56 -13.96 -11.33
C SER A 44 0.29 -13.10 -11.47
N VAL A 45 0.44 -11.92 -12.05
CA VAL A 45 -0.69 -11.05 -12.37
C VAL A 45 -1.56 -11.64 -13.46
N SER A 46 -0.97 -12.30 -14.46
CA SER A 46 -1.67 -12.74 -15.67
C SER A 46 -2.73 -13.81 -15.42
N ASP A 47 -2.44 -14.75 -14.51
CA ASP A 47 -3.32 -15.89 -14.21
C ASP A 47 -3.50 -16.16 -12.72
N GLY A 48 -2.81 -15.39 -11.86
CA GLY A 48 -2.81 -15.57 -10.43
C GLY A 48 -2.13 -16.84 -9.95
N ALA A 49 -1.32 -17.50 -10.78
CA ALA A 49 -0.56 -18.68 -10.34
C ALA A 49 0.41 -18.31 -9.21
N PRO A 50 0.54 -19.13 -8.16
CA PRO A 50 1.56 -18.91 -7.14
C PRO A 50 2.95 -19.06 -7.76
N LEU A 51 3.83 -18.09 -7.50
CA LEU A 51 5.22 -18.12 -7.94
C LEU A 51 6.11 -18.70 -6.84
N TRP A 52 6.06 -18.11 -5.66
CA TRP A 52 6.81 -18.57 -4.51
C TRP A 52 6.16 -18.14 -3.19
N SER A 53 6.58 -18.77 -2.09
CA SER A 53 6.20 -18.40 -0.73
C SER A 53 7.35 -18.70 0.21
N ILE A 54 7.65 -17.75 1.09
CA ILE A 54 8.73 -17.87 2.09
C ILE A 54 8.19 -17.55 3.48
N SER A 55 8.84 -18.13 4.49
CA SER A 55 8.56 -17.86 5.90
C SER A 55 9.73 -17.09 6.50
N LEU A 56 9.43 -15.95 7.07
CA LEU A 56 10.35 -15.00 7.70
C LEU A 56 9.98 -14.82 9.18
N GLU A 57 10.74 -14.01 9.91
CA GLU A 57 10.32 -13.60 11.26
C GLU A 57 9.07 -12.69 11.21
N PRO A 58 8.12 -12.84 12.13
CA PRO A 58 6.97 -11.95 12.25
C PRO A 58 7.36 -10.53 12.66
N SER A 59 6.64 -9.52 12.17
CA SER A 59 5.75 -9.55 11.03
C SER A 59 6.45 -8.97 9.80
N VAL A 60 5.91 -9.25 8.59
CA VAL A 60 6.35 -8.52 7.39
C VAL A 60 5.78 -7.10 7.46
N SER A 61 6.65 -6.09 7.46
CA SER A 61 6.26 -4.68 7.66
C SER A 61 6.23 -3.87 6.36
N SER A 62 7.14 -4.18 5.42
CA SER A 62 7.24 -3.46 4.15
C SER A 62 7.89 -4.34 3.09
N ILE A 63 7.45 -4.22 1.84
CA ILE A 63 7.99 -4.93 0.68
C ILE A 63 8.20 -3.95 -0.46
N VAL A 64 9.31 -4.09 -1.19
CA VAL A 64 9.57 -3.32 -2.40
C VAL A 64 10.26 -4.16 -3.47
N PHE A 65 9.91 -3.95 -4.72
CA PHE A 65 10.67 -4.44 -5.87
C PHE A 65 11.86 -3.51 -6.14
N ALA A 66 13.03 -4.08 -6.34
CA ALA A 66 14.25 -3.39 -6.73
C ALA A 66 14.94 -4.18 -7.85
N ASP A 67 14.58 -3.90 -9.10
CA ASP A 67 14.97 -4.65 -10.30
C ASP A 67 14.60 -6.15 -10.21
N GLU A 68 15.60 -7.04 -10.19
CA GLU A 68 15.46 -8.50 -10.14
C GLU A 68 15.29 -9.04 -8.72
N ILE A 69 15.24 -8.17 -7.71
CA ILE A 69 15.09 -8.57 -6.32
C ILE A 69 13.82 -8.01 -5.68
N VAL A 70 13.39 -8.67 -4.64
CA VAL A 70 12.38 -8.19 -3.71
C VAL A 70 13.03 -8.00 -2.35
N ALA A 71 13.01 -6.78 -1.84
CA ALA A 71 13.47 -6.48 -0.49
C ALA A 71 12.28 -6.48 0.47
N ILE A 72 12.42 -7.17 1.59
CA ILE A 72 11.37 -7.43 2.58
C ILE A 72 11.87 -7.02 3.96
N ALA A 73 11.25 -6.00 4.53
CA ALA A 73 11.42 -5.62 5.92
C ALA A 73 10.53 -6.51 6.80
N HIS A 74 11.10 -7.17 7.80
CA HIS A 74 10.36 -8.08 8.67
C HIS A 74 11.07 -8.24 10.02
N GLY A 75 10.32 -8.44 11.10
CA GLY A 75 10.88 -8.67 12.43
C GLY A 75 12.03 -7.72 12.74
N GLY A 76 13.19 -8.26 13.01
CA GLY A 76 14.46 -7.55 13.23
C GLY A 76 15.43 -7.63 12.04
N SER A 77 14.95 -7.78 10.80
CA SER A 77 15.82 -7.97 9.63
C SER A 77 15.25 -7.35 8.36
N ILE A 78 16.15 -7.02 7.44
CA ILE A 78 15.84 -6.79 6.03
C ILE A 78 16.39 -7.94 5.20
N THR A 79 15.56 -8.57 4.39
CA THR A 79 15.91 -9.73 3.58
C THR A 79 15.62 -9.44 2.11
N ALA A 80 16.54 -9.84 1.22
CA ALA A 80 16.31 -9.81 -0.22
C ALA A 80 16.20 -11.22 -0.79
N VAL A 81 15.24 -11.40 -1.68
CA VAL A 81 15.03 -12.63 -2.44
C VAL A 81 15.00 -12.32 -3.94
N ASN A 82 15.27 -13.31 -4.75
CA ASN A 82 15.06 -13.22 -6.19
C ASN A 82 13.55 -13.04 -6.48
N SER A 83 13.20 -12.12 -7.38
CA SER A 83 11.80 -11.78 -7.67
C SER A 83 11.03 -12.92 -8.33
N ASP A 84 11.70 -13.81 -9.09
CA ASP A 84 11.06 -14.83 -9.90
C ASP A 84 10.74 -16.10 -9.11
N ASP A 85 11.68 -16.53 -8.22
CA ASP A 85 11.58 -17.81 -7.54
C ASP A 85 11.63 -17.75 -6.01
N GLY A 86 11.80 -16.54 -5.43
CA GLY A 86 11.89 -16.35 -3.98
C GLY A 86 13.18 -16.88 -3.32
N THR A 87 14.19 -17.22 -4.12
CA THR A 87 15.49 -17.70 -3.58
C THR A 87 16.14 -16.60 -2.75
N LEU A 88 16.54 -16.96 -1.51
CA LEU A 88 17.24 -16.04 -0.61
C LEU A 88 18.56 -15.59 -1.21
N MET A 89 18.75 -14.29 -1.32
CA MET A 89 20.00 -13.69 -1.78
C MET A 89 20.88 -13.20 -0.62
N TRP A 90 20.30 -12.44 0.29
CA TRP A 90 20.97 -11.96 1.49
C TRP A 90 19.95 -11.59 2.58
N SER A 91 20.43 -11.51 3.82
CA SER A 91 19.65 -11.03 4.95
C SER A 91 20.55 -10.25 5.90
N ILE A 92 20.10 -9.09 6.38
CA ILE A 92 20.84 -8.21 7.27
C ILE A 92 20.00 -8.00 8.52
N PRO A 93 20.51 -8.34 9.72
CA PRO A 93 19.84 -7.99 10.96
C PRO A 93 19.92 -6.49 11.22
N VAL A 94 18.87 -5.94 11.84
CA VAL A 94 18.81 -4.54 12.28
C VAL A 94 18.57 -4.47 13.78
N ASP A 95 18.89 -3.33 14.38
CA ASP A 95 18.54 -3.08 15.77
C ASP A 95 17.04 -2.83 15.91
N GLY A 96 16.36 -3.65 16.71
CA GLY A 96 14.92 -3.56 16.93
C GLY A 96 14.06 -4.05 15.76
N ALA A 97 12.97 -3.39 15.49
CA ALA A 97 12.06 -3.72 14.39
C ALA A 97 12.55 -3.08 13.08
N CYS A 98 12.48 -3.85 11.97
CA CYS A 98 12.65 -3.31 10.62
C CYS A 98 11.30 -2.72 10.18
N ASP A 99 11.20 -1.38 10.08
CA ASP A 99 9.92 -0.71 9.89
C ASP A 99 9.51 -0.59 8.41
N PHE A 100 10.38 0.01 7.59
CA PHE A 100 10.09 0.30 6.18
C PHE A 100 11.29 0.01 5.29
N VAL A 101 11.00 -0.32 4.03
CA VAL A 101 11.97 -0.36 2.95
C VAL A 101 11.39 0.27 1.68
N VAL A 102 12.18 1.11 1.01
CA VAL A 102 11.84 1.69 -0.30
C VAL A 102 13.05 1.64 -1.22
N PHE A 103 12.82 1.69 -2.52
CA PHE A 103 13.85 1.71 -3.55
C PHE A 103 13.77 3.02 -4.33
N ASP A 104 14.88 3.78 -4.40
CA ASP A 104 14.95 5.06 -5.09
C ASP A 104 15.39 4.96 -6.57
N GLY A 105 15.45 3.71 -7.09
CA GLY A 105 15.96 3.40 -8.43
C GLY A 105 17.46 3.05 -8.44
N GLN A 106 18.17 3.19 -7.32
CA GLN A 106 19.60 2.87 -7.20
C GLN A 106 19.92 2.13 -5.91
N SER A 107 19.35 2.54 -4.79
CA SER A 107 19.63 2.03 -3.45
C SER A 107 18.34 1.69 -2.71
N LEU A 108 18.43 0.75 -1.78
CA LEU A 108 17.39 0.51 -0.80
C LEU A 108 17.59 1.45 0.39
N TRP A 109 16.51 2.11 0.81
CA TRP A 109 16.46 2.87 2.05
C TRP A 109 15.63 2.10 3.06
N VAL A 110 16.20 1.83 4.23
CA VAL A 110 15.61 0.97 5.26
C VAL A 110 15.58 1.72 6.58
N THR A 111 14.45 1.69 7.27
CA THR A 111 14.36 2.23 8.63
C THR A 111 14.19 1.13 9.66
N SER A 112 14.78 1.35 10.84
CA SER A 112 14.56 0.50 12.01
C SER A 112 14.36 1.31 13.27
N SER A 113 13.71 0.69 14.26
CA SER A 113 13.43 1.32 15.55
C SER A 113 13.40 0.32 16.69
N VAL A 114 13.93 0.75 17.85
CA VAL A 114 13.87 -0.01 19.11
C VAL A 114 12.85 0.65 20.03
N TYR A 115 11.80 -0.07 20.39
CA TYR A 115 10.82 0.39 21.37
C TYR A 115 11.24 -0.07 22.77
N GLU A 116 11.34 0.88 23.71
CA GLU A 116 11.66 0.62 25.10
C GLU A 116 10.39 0.67 25.95
N ILE A 117 9.99 -0.47 26.48
CA ILE A 117 8.74 -0.64 27.23
C ILE A 117 8.74 0.20 28.52
N GLU A 118 9.89 0.35 29.18
CA GLU A 118 9.99 1.05 30.47
C GLU A 118 9.68 2.56 30.37
N ILE A 119 10.00 3.16 29.25
CA ILE A 119 9.74 4.60 28.99
C ILE A 119 8.61 4.83 27.98
N GLU A 120 8.02 3.76 27.44
CA GLU A 120 6.93 3.79 26.46
C GLU A 120 7.28 4.63 25.21
N ASP A 121 8.54 4.58 24.75
CA ASP A 121 9.02 5.38 23.62
C ASP A 121 10.11 4.66 22.82
N TYR A 122 10.48 5.21 21.67
CA TYR A 122 11.52 4.72 20.78
C TYR A 122 12.88 5.34 21.13
N VAL A 123 13.84 4.51 21.52
CA VAL A 123 15.17 4.95 22.02
C VAL A 123 16.27 4.91 20.97
N ALA A 124 16.18 4.01 20.01
CA ALA A 124 17.16 3.88 18.94
C ALA A 124 16.44 3.73 17.61
N CYS A 125 16.56 4.73 16.77
CA CYS A 125 16.00 4.74 15.43
C CYS A 125 17.12 4.97 14.42
N ARG A 126 16.98 4.41 13.25
CA ARG A 126 18.02 4.47 12.23
C ARG A 126 17.44 4.44 10.83
N ILE A 127 18.12 5.10 9.90
CA ILE A 127 17.93 4.91 8.47
C ILE A 127 19.23 4.42 7.85
N MET A 128 19.13 3.42 6.98
CA MET A 128 20.27 2.81 6.30
C MET A 128 20.07 2.87 4.79
N ARG A 129 21.17 3.06 4.08
CA ARG A 129 21.24 2.89 2.64
C ARG A 129 21.97 1.57 2.35
N VAL A 130 21.31 0.71 1.58
CA VAL A 130 21.79 -0.65 1.30
C VAL A 130 21.90 -0.85 -0.21
N GLU A 131 23.03 -1.39 -0.66
CA GLU A 131 23.20 -1.81 -2.05
C GLU A 131 22.32 -3.03 -2.33
N PRO A 132 21.43 -2.98 -3.36
CA PRO A 132 20.37 -3.96 -3.52
C PRO A 132 20.84 -5.39 -3.76
N ARG A 133 21.87 -5.61 -4.59
CA ARG A 133 22.25 -6.95 -5.06
C ARG A 133 23.03 -7.76 -4.04
N ARG A 134 23.86 -7.10 -3.22
CA ARG A 134 24.78 -7.77 -2.26
C ARG A 134 24.39 -7.57 -0.81
N GLY A 135 23.45 -6.68 -0.51
CA GLY A 135 23.07 -6.35 0.86
C GLY A 135 24.18 -5.58 1.62
N VAL A 136 25.02 -4.83 0.93
CA VAL A 136 26.07 -4.05 1.60
C VAL A 136 25.46 -2.76 2.15
N VAL A 137 25.54 -2.58 3.48
CA VAL A 137 25.17 -1.32 4.13
C VAL A 137 26.23 -0.29 3.80
N GLU A 138 25.88 0.66 2.92
CA GLU A 138 26.79 1.72 2.46
C GLU A 138 26.76 2.94 3.39
N GLN A 139 25.62 3.14 4.07
CA GLN A 139 25.42 4.26 4.97
C GLN A 139 24.45 3.88 6.08
N SER A 140 24.67 4.41 7.28
CA SER A 140 23.78 4.22 8.42
C SER A 140 23.76 5.48 9.28
N ILE A 141 22.59 6.12 9.36
CA ILE A 141 22.40 7.40 10.03
C ILE A 141 21.43 7.18 11.20
N PRO A 142 21.82 7.58 12.42
CA PRO A 142 20.91 7.58 13.56
C PRO A 142 19.81 8.62 13.35
N LEU A 143 18.59 8.23 13.65
CA LEU A 143 17.43 9.13 13.70
C LEU A 143 17.14 9.47 15.16
N THR A 144 16.77 10.72 15.40
CA THR A 144 16.36 11.16 16.74
C THR A 144 14.94 10.75 17.10
N SER A 145 14.17 10.26 16.11
CA SER A 145 12.76 9.92 16.24
C SER A 145 12.42 8.75 15.33
N LYS A 146 11.39 7.99 15.69
CA LYS A 146 10.85 6.95 14.80
C LYS A 146 10.32 7.56 13.50
N ALA A 147 10.66 6.93 12.38
CA ALA A 147 10.01 7.17 11.10
C ALA A 147 8.65 6.47 11.07
N TRP A 148 7.60 7.22 10.80
CA TRP A 148 6.24 6.72 10.63
C TRP A 148 5.86 6.58 9.15
N THR A 149 6.63 7.20 8.27
CA THR A 149 6.53 7.04 6.82
C THR A 149 7.91 7.09 6.19
N LEU A 150 8.08 6.38 5.09
CA LEU A 150 9.27 6.41 4.25
C LEU A 150 8.83 6.23 2.81
N ASP A 151 9.27 7.13 1.93
CA ASP A 151 8.98 7.08 0.50
C ASP A 151 10.22 7.43 -0.30
N ALA A 152 10.36 6.86 -1.50
CA ALA A 152 11.40 7.27 -2.44
C ALA A 152 11.12 8.69 -2.95
N PHE A 153 12.14 9.54 -3.01
CA PHE A 153 12.00 10.93 -3.43
C PHE A 153 13.25 11.45 -4.12
N GLY A 154 13.15 11.73 -5.40
CA GLY A 154 14.31 12.09 -6.22
C GLY A 154 15.36 10.98 -6.22
N GLN A 155 16.63 11.35 -5.99
CA GLN A 155 17.73 10.39 -5.77
C GLN A 155 17.98 10.25 -4.26
N GLY A 156 17.03 9.63 -3.55
CA GLY A 156 17.06 9.44 -2.12
C GLY A 156 15.69 9.13 -1.58
N CYS A 157 15.39 9.59 -0.37
CA CYS A 157 14.10 9.35 0.26
C CYS A 157 13.59 10.57 1.04
N ILE A 158 12.29 10.53 1.34
CA ILE A 158 11.57 11.46 2.20
C ILE A 158 10.90 10.67 3.31
N LEU A 159 10.96 11.18 4.52
CA LEU A 159 10.43 10.48 5.70
C LEU A 159 9.67 11.44 6.62
N GLY A 160 8.63 10.92 7.24
CA GLY A 160 7.88 11.60 8.28
C GLY A 160 8.28 11.08 9.65
N LEU A 161 8.80 11.97 10.51
CA LEU A 161 9.26 11.63 11.86
C LEU A 161 8.23 11.93 12.93
N GLY A 162 8.28 11.15 14.01
CA GLY A 162 7.57 11.35 15.26
C GLY A 162 8.33 12.26 16.25
N ARG A 163 7.94 12.20 17.54
CA ARG A 163 8.67 12.87 18.63
C ARG A 163 10.02 12.21 18.87
N PRO A 164 11.02 12.91 19.44
CA PRO A 164 11.02 14.32 19.92
C PRO A 164 11.30 15.36 18.83
N GLN A 165 11.76 15.00 17.64
CA GLN A 165 12.04 15.91 16.52
C GLN A 165 11.11 15.63 15.35
N PRO A 166 9.82 16.00 15.46
CA PRO A 166 8.84 15.68 14.45
C PRO A 166 8.98 16.56 13.21
N GLY A 167 8.44 16.05 12.09
CA GLY A 167 8.37 16.78 10.82
C GLY A 167 8.66 15.91 9.61
N ILE A 168 8.81 16.57 8.48
CA ILE A 168 9.16 15.93 7.21
C ILE A 168 10.64 16.20 6.94
N TYR A 169 11.35 15.15 6.59
CA TYR A 169 12.78 15.19 6.34
C TYR A 169 13.12 14.53 5.01
N THR A 170 14.18 15.01 4.37
CA THR A 170 14.74 14.41 3.15
C THR A 170 16.20 14.04 3.36
N ILE A 171 16.62 12.98 2.70
CA ILE A 171 18.01 12.60 2.55
C ILE A 171 18.28 12.27 1.09
N GLN A 172 19.43 12.72 0.57
CA GLN A 172 19.86 12.46 -0.80
C GLN A 172 21.02 11.48 -0.80
N THR A 173 21.06 10.62 -1.80
CA THR A 173 22.17 9.70 -2.03
C THR A 173 23.50 10.46 -2.06
N GLY A 174 24.50 9.96 -1.32
CA GLY A 174 25.82 10.58 -1.19
C GLY A 174 25.90 11.76 -0.23
N LYS A 175 24.85 12.04 0.55
CA LYS A 175 24.86 13.02 1.65
C LYS A 175 24.58 12.32 2.97
N ASP A 176 25.27 12.76 4.02
CA ASP A 176 25.21 12.17 5.36
C ASP A 176 24.25 12.94 6.28
N ASP A 177 23.61 13.99 5.80
CA ASP A 177 22.75 14.86 6.57
C ASP A 177 21.28 14.70 6.20
N LEU A 178 20.47 14.50 7.23
CA LEU A 178 19.02 14.54 7.17
C LEU A 178 18.57 16.00 7.22
N LYS A 179 17.83 16.45 6.21
CA LYS A 179 17.36 17.85 6.12
C LYS A 179 15.89 17.95 6.42
N HIS A 180 15.53 18.78 7.40
CA HIS A 180 14.13 19.16 7.62
C HIS A 180 13.62 19.93 6.40
N LEU A 181 12.44 19.53 5.92
CA LEU A 181 11.82 20.16 4.76
C LEU A 181 11.35 21.56 5.08
N GLU A 182 11.85 22.54 4.34
CA GLU A 182 11.52 23.95 4.53
C GLU A 182 10.01 24.20 4.33
N GLY A 183 9.41 24.96 5.25
CA GLY A 183 7.98 25.26 5.22
C GLY A 183 7.07 24.15 5.76
N SER A 184 7.61 22.96 6.08
CA SER A 184 6.81 21.91 6.71
C SER A 184 6.67 22.16 8.22
N PRO A 185 5.51 21.79 8.82
CA PRO A 185 5.31 21.96 10.25
C PRO A 185 6.17 20.96 11.06
N LYS A 186 6.54 21.37 12.26
CA LYS A 186 7.26 20.51 13.24
C LYS A 186 6.25 19.74 14.10
N VAL A 187 5.46 18.90 13.45
CA VAL A 187 4.42 18.06 14.05
C VAL A 187 4.65 16.62 13.60
N PRO A 188 4.38 15.61 14.45
CA PRO A 188 4.53 14.22 14.07
C PRO A 188 3.72 13.89 12.81
N ILE A 189 4.35 13.16 11.90
CA ILE A 189 3.72 12.68 10.68
C ILE A 189 3.11 11.31 10.96
N SER A 190 1.92 11.05 10.43
CA SER A 190 1.20 9.79 10.63
C SER A 190 1.04 8.98 9.34
N ARG A 191 0.99 9.62 8.19
CA ARG A 191 0.79 8.97 6.88
C ARG A 191 1.46 9.76 5.77
N SER A 192 1.79 9.04 4.68
CA SER A 192 2.19 9.62 3.40
C SER A 192 1.49 8.94 2.23
N SER A 193 1.48 9.60 1.11
CA SER A 193 1.11 9.03 -0.19
C SER A 193 1.84 9.77 -1.31
N ALA A 194 2.23 9.05 -2.36
CA ALA A 194 2.87 9.58 -3.53
C ALA A 194 1.90 9.61 -4.72
N SER A 195 2.10 10.56 -5.63
CA SER A 195 1.46 10.59 -6.95
C SER A 195 2.41 10.06 -8.03
N ALA A 196 1.87 9.72 -9.18
CA ALA A 196 2.66 9.26 -10.33
C ALA A 196 3.66 10.31 -10.84
N ASP A 197 3.41 11.59 -10.61
CA ASP A 197 4.30 12.71 -10.98
C ASP A 197 5.25 13.15 -9.85
N ASN A 198 5.51 12.27 -8.86
CA ASN A 198 6.40 12.50 -7.72
C ASN A 198 6.00 13.66 -6.79
N ARG A 199 4.73 14.08 -6.78
CA ARG A 199 4.21 14.90 -5.67
C ARG A 199 3.92 14.01 -4.48
N MET A 200 4.07 14.58 -3.29
CA MET A 200 3.84 13.86 -2.04
C MET A 200 2.71 14.52 -1.24
N SER A 201 1.99 13.70 -0.51
CA SER A 201 1.02 14.15 0.48
C SER A 201 1.35 13.54 1.83
N PHE A 202 1.36 14.36 2.88
CA PHE A 202 1.59 13.93 4.26
C PHE A 202 0.42 14.32 5.14
N ILE A 203 0.13 13.50 6.13
CA ILE A 203 -0.84 13.80 7.18
C ILE A 203 -0.12 13.85 8.51
N THR A 204 -0.36 14.91 9.25
CA THR A 204 0.18 15.10 10.60
C THR A 204 -0.73 14.49 11.66
N SER A 205 -0.19 14.27 12.86
CA SER A 205 -0.96 13.75 14.00
C SER A 205 -2.06 14.70 14.49
N ASP A 206 -1.97 15.97 14.17
CA ASP A 206 -3.00 16.99 14.45
C ASP A 206 -3.92 17.27 13.26
N LEU A 207 -4.03 16.30 12.35
CA LEU A 207 -4.97 16.27 11.24
C LEU A 207 -4.79 17.40 10.19
N HIS A 208 -3.54 17.80 9.92
CA HIS A 208 -3.23 18.62 8.76
C HIS A 208 -2.74 17.73 7.62
N ALA A 209 -3.24 17.96 6.42
CA ALA A 209 -2.68 17.43 5.19
C ALA A 209 -1.75 18.46 4.56
N ILE A 210 -0.61 18.00 4.07
CA ILE A 210 0.43 18.83 3.47
C ILE A 210 0.71 18.25 2.09
N GLN A 211 0.64 19.09 1.06
CA GLN A 211 1.05 18.71 -0.29
C GLN A 211 2.42 19.30 -0.62
N ILE A 212 3.27 18.47 -1.20
CA ILE A 212 4.64 18.82 -1.60
C ILE A 212 4.80 18.53 -3.08
N ASP A 213 5.46 19.44 -3.80
CA ASP A 213 5.78 19.22 -5.20
C ASP A 213 7.03 18.32 -5.37
N GLN A 214 7.32 17.97 -6.59
CA GLN A 214 8.47 17.13 -6.98
C GLN A 214 9.84 17.70 -6.61
N THR A 215 9.92 18.98 -6.25
CA THR A 215 11.17 19.63 -5.80
C THR A 215 11.32 19.64 -4.28
N GLY A 216 10.30 19.20 -3.56
CA GLY A 216 10.26 19.22 -2.11
C GLY A 216 9.67 20.52 -1.53
N LYS A 217 9.04 21.36 -2.32
CA LYS A 217 8.40 22.58 -1.84
C LYS A 217 6.99 22.31 -1.37
N VAL A 218 6.63 22.81 -0.19
CA VAL A 218 5.25 22.81 0.30
C VAL A 218 4.42 23.74 -0.58
N ILE A 219 3.35 23.19 -1.20
CA ILE A 219 2.47 23.92 -2.13
C ILE A 219 1.08 24.17 -1.56
N ASP A 220 0.61 23.29 -0.68
CA ASP A 220 -0.69 23.46 -0.01
C ASP A 220 -0.72 22.82 1.37
N MET A 221 -1.62 23.31 2.24
CA MET A 221 -1.87 22.78 3.57
C MET A 221 -3.34 22.93 3.95
N VAL A 222 -3.99 21.83 4.31
CA VAL A 222 -5.41 21.79 4.69
C VAL A 222 -5.56 21.20 6.09
N LYS A 223 -6.46 21.79 6.90
CA LYS A 223 -6.77 21.36 8.28
C LYS A 223 -7.93 20.35 8.30
N ASP A 224 -8.05 19.66 9.43
CA ASP A 224 -9.14 18.70 9.72
C ASP A 224 -9.22 17.56 8.70
N VAL A 225 -8.05 17.05 8.29
CA VAL A 225 -7.90 15.97 7.29
C VAL A 225 -7.42 14.69 7.96
N SER A 226 -8.13 13.58 7.74
CA SER A 226 -7.75 12.25 8.20
C SER A 226 -7.21 11.35 7.08
N LEU A 227 -7.52 11.66 5.82
CA LEU A 227 -7.01 10.96 4.64
C LEU A 227 -6.73 11.95 3.52
N ALA A 228 -5.56 11.85 2.92
CA ALA A 228 -5.14 12.62 1.76
C ALA A 228 -4.39 11.73 0.77
N GLY A 229 -4.46 12.08 -0.50
CA GLY A 229 -3.76 11.40 -1.58
C GLY A 229 -4.15 11.97 -2.93
N PHE A 230 -3.79 11.28 -4.00
CA PHE A 230 -3.99 11.76 -5.36
C PHE A 230 -4.99 10.88 -6.08
N ALA A 231 -5.87 11.50 -6.87
CA ALA A 231 -6.75 10.81 -7.78
C ALA A 231 -6.02 10.44 -9.09
N HIS A 232 -6.63 9.57 -9.89
CA HIS A 232 -6.11 9.14 -11.19
C HIS A 232 -5.87 10.29 -12.18
N ASP A 233 -6.56 11.42 -12.02
CA ASP A 233 -6.39 12.62 -12.83
C ASP A 233 -5.38 13.61 -12.24
N GLY A 234 -4.62 13.18 -11.23
CA GLY A 234 -3.57 13.96 -10.56
C GLY A 234 -4.09 14.99 -9.57
N ARG A 235 -5.40 15.13 -9.35
CA ARG A 235 -5.94 16.04 -8.33
C ARG A 235 -5.59 15.54 -6.94
N TRP A 236 -5.19 16.47 -6.08
CA TRP A 236 -5.00 16.20 -4.66
C TRP A 236 -6.36 16.16 -3.97
N ILE A 237 -6.69 15.04 -3.33
CA ILE A 237 -7.97 14.81 -2.65
C ILE A 237 -7.73 14.65 -1.16
N THR A 238 -8.54 15.32 -0.35
CA THR A 238 -8.48 15.24 1.10
C THR A 238 -9.87 14.98 1.68
N TYR A 239 -9.91 14.17 2.74
CA TYR A 239 -11.15 13.84 3.47
C TYR A 239 -10.96 14.05 4.96
N ASN A 240 -11.97 14.59 5.63
CA ASN A 240 -12.03 14.63 7.08
C ASN A 240 -12.48 13.28 7.68
N GLN A 241 -12.47 13.16 9.00
CA GLN A 241 -12.86 11.94 9.72
C GLN A 241 -14.30 11.47 9.44
N ASN A 242 -15.18 12.37 9.01
CA ASN A 242 -16.57 12.06 8.69
C ASN A 242 -16.81 11.77 7.20
N GLY A 243 -15.76 11.73 6.40
CA GLY A 243 -15.83 11.52 4.96
C GLY A 243 -16.22 12.76 4.14
N GLY A 244 -16.30 13.93 4.78
CA GLY A 244 -16.48 15.21 4.08
C GLY A 244 -15.21 15.62 3.32
N ALA A 245 -15.39 16.32 2.19
CA ALA A 245 -14.27 16.87 1.43
C ALA A 245 -13.48 17.88 2.28
N GLY A 246 -12.17 17.73 2.33
CA GLY A 246 -11.27 18.62 3.08
C GLY A 246 -10.81 19.84 2.26
N ASN A 247 -10.79 19.74 0.94
CA ASN A 247 -10.42 20.82 0.03
C ASN A 247 -11.41 20.98 -1.13
N THR A 248 -11.27 22.06 -1.90
CA THR A 248 -12.16 22.38 -3.03
C THR A 248 -12.01 21.41 -4.22
N GLU A 249 -10.89 20.71 -4.31
CA GLU A 249 -10.66 19.69 -5.35
C GLU A 249 -11.35 18.37 -5.04
N SER A 250 -11.60 18.11 -3.76
CA SER A 250 -12.39 16.98 -3.30
C SER A 250 -13.86 17.26 -3.62
N ARG A 251 -14.52 16.35 -4.30
CA ARG A 251 -15.97 16.48 -4.49
C ARG A 251 -16.65 16.41 -3.13
N SER A 252 -17.52 17.37 -2.83
CA SER A 252 -18.35 17.40 -1.62
C SER A 252 -19.39 16.26 -1.67
N GLU A 253 -18.96 15.07 -1.40
CA GLU A 253 -19.84 13.91 -1.30
C GLU A 253 -19.89 13.53 0.16
N ASN A 254 -21.10 13.50 0.71
CA ASN A 254 -21.35 12.91 2.01
C ASN A 254 -21.07 11.40 1.91
N LEU A 255 -19.79 11.06 1.98
CA LEU A 255 -19.35 9.70 2.11
C LEU A 255 -19.82 9.22 3.48
N ASN A 256 -20.72 8.26 3.47
CA ASN A 256 -21.19 7.65 4.71
C ASN A 256 -20.13 6.70 5.27
N GLY A 257 -18.96 7.16 5.77
CA GLY A 257 -17.89 6.30 6.29
C GLY A 257 -16.65 7.08 6.73
N ILE A 258 -15.82 6.42 7.51
CA ILE A 258 -14.50 6.91 7.89
C ILE A 258 -13.53 6.52 6.78
N PRO A 259 -12.94 7.48 6.04
CA PRO A 259 -11.98 7.18 4.98
C PRO A 259 -10.74 6.51 5.57
N GLN A 260 -10.29 5.41 4.95
CA GLN A 260 -9.16 4.61 5.42
C GLN A 260 -8.01 4.56 4.42
N HIS A 261 -8.32 4.25 3.17
CA HIS A 261 -7.34 4.12 2.10
C HIS A 261 -7.79 4.86 0.85
N LEU A 262 -6.87 5.56 0.23
CA LEU A 262 -7.01 6.19 -1.07
C LEU A 262 -5.81 5.75 -1.92
N SER A 263 -6.08 5.18 -3.08
CA SER A 263 -5.03 4.75 -4.00
C SER A 263 -5.51 4.93 -5.44
N SER A 264 -4.59 5.18 -6.36
CA SER A 264 -4.93 5.46 -7.75
C SER A 264 -3.97 4.78 -8.71
N THR A 265 -4.53 4.31 -9.81
CA THR A 265 -3.82 3.95 -11.03
C THR A 265 -3.90 5.11 -12.03
N ASP A 266 -3.41 4.93 -13.26
CA ASP A 266 -3.50 5.93 -14.32
C ASP A 266 -4.95 6.31 -14.69
N GLU A 267 -5.91 5.43 -14.45
CA GLU A 267 -7.30 5.62 -14.89
C GLU A 267 -8.35 5.38 -13.80
N MET A 268 -7.93 4.86 -12.64
CA MET A 268 -8.84 4.46 -11.57
C MET A 268 -8.43 5.08 -10.24
N THR A 269 -9.39 5.58 -9.48
CA THR A 269 -9.21 5.96 -8.07
C THR A 269 -10.08 5.06 -7.21
N LEU A 270 -9.48 4.44 -6.20
CA LEU A 270 -10.14 3.64 -5.18
C LEU A 270 -10.11 4.39 -3.85
N LEU A 271 -11.27 4.54 -3.24
CA LEU A 271 -11.45 5.00 -1.87
C LEU A 271 -12.08 3.87 -1.05
N ALA A 272 -11.41 3.44 0.00
CA ALA A 272 -11.94 2.51 0.98
C ALA A 272 -12.32 3.22 2.27
N MET A 273 -13.45 2.82 2.85
CA MET A 273 -14.03 3.42 4.05
C MET A 273 -14.39 2.33 5.07
N LYS A 274 -14.31 2.69 6.34
CA LYS A 274 -14.83 1.90 7.46
C LYS A 274 -16.15 2.49 7.93
N LYS A 275 -17.22 1.70 7.86
CA LYS A 275 -18.50 1.93 8.52
C LYS A 275 -19.26 0.65 8.65
N PRO A 276 -20.30 0.57 9.56
CA PRO A 276 -20.54 -0.74 10.18
C PRO A 276 -20.27 -1.91 9.24
N ASP A 277 -20.39 -1.67 7.92
CA ASP A 277 -19.90 -2.58 6.87
C ASP A 277 -18.80 -1.87 6.08
N PHE A 278 -17.69 -2.55 5.79
CA PHE A 278 -16.64 -2.01 4.94
C PHE A 278 -17.18 -1.73 3.55
N SER A 279 -16.92 -0.55 3.06
CA SER A 279 -17.48 -0.07 1.80
C SER A 279 -16.48 0.89 1.12
N GLY A 280 -16.80 1.31 -0.07
CA GLY A 280 -15.98 2.31 -0.75
C GLY A 280 -16.53 2.71 -2.10
N VAL A 281 -15.71 3.45 -2.80
CA VAL A 281 -15.98 3.97 -4.12
C VAL A 281 -14.81 3.68 -5.03
N ILE A 282 -15.10 3.18 -6.21
CA ILE A 282 -14.17 3.13 -7.32
C ILE A 282 -14.63 4.13 -8.36
N SER A 283 -13.73 5.01 -8.78
CA SER A 283 -13.97 5.93 -9.89
C SER A 283 -13.08 5.53 -11.06
N VAL A 284 -13.68 5.29 -12.23
CA VAL A 284 -12.96 4.97 -13.48
C VAL A 284 -13.40 5.97 -14.53
N GLY A 285 -12.57 6.96 -14.83
CA GLY A 285 -12.95 8.09 -15.64
C GLY A 285 -14.15 8.85 -15.05
N LYS A 286 -15.29 8.86 -15.77
CA LYS A 286 -16.54 9.49 -15.31
C LYS A 286 -17.46 8.52 -14.55
N ILE A 287 -17.16 7.23 -14.57
CA ILE A 287 -17.99 6.19 -13.96
C ILE A 287 -17.61 6.05 -12.49
N ARG A 288 -18.63 5.89 -11.65
CA ARG A 288 -18.47 5.70 -10.23
C ARG A 288 -19.22 4.46 -9.77
N ILE A 289 -18.57 3.60 -9.01
CA ILE A 289 -19.11 2.37 -8.47
C ILE A 289 -18.99 2.41 -6.94
N ASN A 290 -20.12 2.34 -6.27
CA ASN A 290 -20.14 2.04 -4.85
C ASN A 290 -20.02 0.53 -4.66
N TRP A 291 -19.18 0.09 -3.74
CA TRP A 291 -18.98 -1.32 -3.44
C TRP A 291 -19.09 -1.59 -1.94
N THR A 292 -19.27 -2.87 -1.59
CA THR A 292 -19.27 -3.35 -0.21
C THR A 292 -18.26 -4.49 -0.06
N HIS A 293 -17.75 -4.68 1.15
CA HIS A 293 -16.88 -5.80 1.50
C HIS A 293 -17.20 -6.30 2.89
N THR A 294 -16.85 -7.55 3.18
CA THR A 294 -17.14 -8.19 4.48
C THR A 294 -15.98 -8.10 5.46
N ASP A 295 -14.80 -7.67 5.00
CA ASP A 295 -13.57 -7.64 5.77
C ASP A 295 -12.90 -6.26 5.74
N GLU A 296 -12.11 -5.95 6.76
CA GLU A 296 -11.32 -4.71 6.84
C GLU A 296 -10.17 -4.73 5.85
N ILE A 297 -10.05 -3.67 5.06
CA ILE A 297 -8.90 -3.48 4.20
C ILE A 297 -7.77 -2.91 5.06
N THR A 298 -6.66 -3.61 5.12
CA THR A 298 -5.48 -3.25 5.92
C THR A 298 -4.43 -2.50 5.10
N THR A 299 -4.34 -2.81 3.81
CA THR A 299 -3.34 -2.21 2.91
C THR A 299 -3.85 -2.15 1.48
N VAL A 300 -3.40 -1.16 0.73
CA VAL A 300 -3.73 -0.97 -0.69
C VAL A 300 -2.48 -0.51 -1.43
N HIS A 301 -2.21 -1.12 -2.55
CA HIS A 301 -1.12 -0.73 -3.44
C HIS A 301 -1.61 -0.67 -4.89
N SER A 302 -1.34 0.45 -5.59
CA SER A 302 -1.67 0.63 -7.00
C SER A 302 -0.41 0.74 -7.84
N HIS A 303 -0.42 0.11 -9.02
CA HIS A 303 0.66 0.18 -9.99
C HIS A 303 0.10 0.00 -11.41
N LEU A 304 0.47 0.88 -12.34
CA LEU A 304 -0.05 0.92 -13.71
C LEU A 304 -1.60 0.94 -13.72
N ASP A 305 -2.23 -0.07 -14.28
CA ASP A 305 -3.68 -0.21 -14.43
C ASP A 305 -4.34 -1.07 -13.33
N ARG A 306 -3.63 -1.38 -12.25
CA ARG A 306 -4.04 -2.36 -11.23
C ARG A 306 -3.97 -1.82 -9.81
N THR A 307 -4.88 -2.29 -8.97
CA THR A 307 -4.87 -2.07 -7.53
C THR A 307 -5.00 -3.41 -6.82
N VAL A 308 -4.09 -3.69 -5.90
CA VAL A 308 -4.14 -4.85 -5.01
C VAL A 308 -4.49 -4.39 -3.62
N LEU A 309 -5.44 -5.08 -2.99
CA LEU A 309 -5.88 -4.82 -1.63
C LEU A 309 -5.59 -6.04 -0.75
N GLY A 310 -5.13 -5.80 0.45
CA GLY A 310 -4.99 -6.82 1.50
C GLY A 310 -6.00 -6.58 2.61
N CYS A 311 -6.48 -7.67 3.22
CA CYS A 311 -7.54 -7.65 4.21
C CYS A 311 -7.09 -8.24 5.56
N LEU A 312 -7.84 -7.95 6.61
CA LEU A 312 -7.54 -8.37 7.98
C LEU A 312 -7.58 -9.89 8.17
N HIS A 313 -8.44 -10.61 7.44
CA HIS A 313 -8.51 -12.07 7.51
C HIS A 313 -7.67 -12.78 6.44
N GLY A 314 -6.75 -12.03 5.80
CA GLY A 314 -5.77 -12.58 4.88
C GLY A 314 -6.18 -12.57 3.40
N ASP A 315 -7.38 -12.14 3.06
CA ASP A 315 -7.81 -12.04 1.66
C ASP A 315 -7.01 -10.97 0.91
N ILE A 316 -6.67 -11.30 -0.34
CA ILE A 316 -5.94 -10.42 -1.27
C ILE A 316 -6.78 -10.30 -2.54
N LEU A 317 -7.13 -9.09 -2.91
CA LEU A 317 -8.01 -8.78 -4.02
C LEU A 317 -7.27 -7.97 -5.09
N LEU A 318 -7.22 -8.47 -6.32
CA LEU A 318 -6.66 -7.74 -7.47
C LEU A 318 -7.80 -7.10 -8.29
N LEU A 319 -7.75 -5.80 -8.46
CA LEU A 319 -8.63 -5.03 -9.34
C LEU A 319 -7.85 -4.57 -10.57
N GLU A 320 -8.36 -4.84 -11.74
CA GLU A 320 -7.81 -4.37 -13.01
C GLU A 320 -8.78 -3.40 -13.68
N THR A 321 -8.30 -2.23 -14.06
CA THR A 321 -9.12 -1.17 -14.67
C THR A 321 -9.89 -1.65 -15.91
N ASN A 322 -9.23 -2.42 -16.77
CA ASN A 322 -9.85 -2.95 -17.99
C ASN A 322 -10.92 -4.03 -17.73
N VAL A 323 -10.76 -4.83 -16.67
CA VAL A 323 -11.77 -5.82 -16.24
C VAL A 323 -12.97 -5.10 -15.66
N LEU A 324 -12.74 -4.08 -14.83
CA LEU A 324 -13.80 -3.25 -14.27
C LEU A 324 -14.61 -2.56 -15.37
N LYS A 325 -13.96 -1.89 -16.31
CA LYS A 325 -14.64 -1.25 -17.45
C LYS A 325 -15.56 -2.22 -18.20
N ARG A 326 -15.09 -3.42 -18.50
CA ARG A 326 -15.89 -4.46 -19.20
C ARG A 326 -17.07 -4.95 -18.37
N ARG A 327 -16.91 -5.09 -17.05
CA ARG A 327 -17.99 -5.52 -16.14
C ARG A 327 -19.08 -4.47 -16.03
N ILE A 328 -18.70 -3.20 -15.93
CA ILE A 328 -19.64 -2.06 -15.85
C ILE A 328 -20.48 -1.96 -17.12
N THR A 329 -19.83 -1.99 -18.30
CA THR A 329 -20.53 -1.88 -19.59
C THR A 329 -21.53 -3.02 -19.81
N LYS A 330 -21.24 -4.23 -19.29
CA LYS A 330 -22.16 -5.36 -19.35
C LYS A 330 -23.36 -5.22 -18.41
N THR A 331 -23.18 -4.59 -17.25
CA THR A 331 -24.26 -4.41 -16.28
C THR A 331 -25.30 -3.37 -16.76
N GLU A 332 -24.91 -2.44 -17.62
CA GLU A 332 -25.83 -1.48 -18.25
C GLU A 332 -26.66 -2.11 -19.40
N PHE A 333 -26.28 -3.29 -19.91
CA PHE A 333 -26.90 -3.92 -21.09
C PHE A 333 -27.66 -5.24 -20.83
N SER A 334 -27.69 -5.78 -19.61
CA SER A 334 -28.36 -7.06 -19.37
C SER A 334 -28.99 -7.20 -17.99
N ASP A 335 -30.24 -6.84 -17.88
CA ASP A 335 -31.06 -7.21 -16.70
C ASP A 335 -31.63 -8.65 -16.76
N ASP A 336 -31.54 -9.39 -17.88
CA ASP A 336 -32.26 -10.67 -18.03
C ASP A 336 -31.45 -11.94 -18.36
N ASP A 337 -30.21 -11.86 -18.90
CA ASP A 337 -29.50 -13.08 -19.38
C ASP A 337 -28.30 -13.53 -18.52
N ASP A 338 -27.85 -12.73 -17.57
CA ASP A 338 -26.55 -12.92 -16.89
C ASP A 338 -26.61 -13.85 -15.66
N SER A 339 -27.79 -14.12 -15.10
CA SER A 339 -27.93 -15.01 -13.94
C SER A 339 -27.59 -16.47 -14.26
N LEU A 340 -27.90 -16.92 -15.46
CA LEU A 340 -27.61 -18.29 -15.94
C LEU A 340 -26.14 -18.50 -16.30
N ILE A 341 -25.48 -17.50 -16.86
CA ILE A 341 -24.05 -17.58 -17.23
C ILE A 341 -23.18 -17.51 -15.98
N ARG A 342 -23.52 -16.68 -15.01
CA ARG A 342 -22.82 -16.62 -13.70
C ARG A 342 -22.96 -17.91 -12.90
N ALA A 343 -24.13 -18.53 -12.90
CA ALA A 343 -24.35 -19.84 -12.28
C ALA A 343 -23.50 -20.94 -12.95
N ARG A 344 -23.38 -20.91 -14.28
CA ARG A 344 -22.58 -21.87 -15.05
C ARG A 344 -21.08 -21.69 -14.85
N LEU A 345 -20.58 -20.45 -14.77
CA LEU A 345 -19.17 -20.14 -14.48
C LEU A 345 -18.80 -20.49 -13.04
N ARG A 346 -19.72 -20.32 -12.08
CA ARG A 346 -19.53 -20.80 -10.70
C ARG A 346 -19.44 -22.33 -10.66
N MET A 347 -20.31 -23.05 -11.36
CA MET A 347 -20.24 -24.53 -11.42
C MET A 347 -18.93 -25.03 -12.05
N LEU A 348 -18.40 -24.36 -13.06
CA LEU A 348 -17.12 -24.73 -13.67
C LEU A 348 -15.91 -24.45 -12.76
N ARG A 349 -15.97 -23.41 -11.90
CA ARG A 349 -14.91 -23.12 -10.91
C ARG A 349 -14.93 -24.06 -9.70
N PHE A 350 -16.07 -24.60 -9.32
CA PHE A 350 -16.22 -25.52 -8.19
C PHE A 350 -16.29 -26.99 -8.61
N GLY A 351 -16.54 -27.31 -9.89
CA GLY A 351 -16.68 -28.68 -10.41
C GLY A 351 -15.37 -29.47 -10.52
N ASN A 352 -14.21 -28.83 -10.43
CA ASN A 352 -12.91 -29.53 -10.54
C ASN A 352 -12.31 -30.00 -9.20
N LYS A 353 -13.05 -29.93 -8.08
CA LYS A 353 -12.59 -30.43 -6.77
C LYS A 353 -13.16 -31.76 -6.33
N SER A 354 -14.01 -32.41 -7.15
CA SER A 354 -14.68 -33.68 -6.74
C SER A 354 -14.23 -34.96 -7.49
N ASN A 355 -13.16 -34.94 -8.27
CA ASN A 355 -12.69 -36.13 -8.99
C ASN A 355 -11.26 -36.60 -8.65
N ILE A 356 -10.77 -36.35 -7.42
CA ILE A 356 -9.54 -36.99 -6.91
C ILE A 356 -9.79 -37.53 -5.50
N LEU A 357 -10.71 -38.46 -5.36
CA LEU A 357 -10.81 -39.37 -4.19
C LEU A 357 -11.81 -40.47 -4.51
N GLU A 358 -11.46 -41.33 -5.48
CA GLU A 358 -11.95 -42.70 -5.57
C GLU A 358 -11.06 -43.41 -6.57
N GLU A 359 -9.95 -43.95 -6.06
CA GLU A 359 -9.29 -45.20 -6.51
C GLU A 359 -8.03 -45.39 -5.67
N LYS A 360 -8.13 -46.01 -4.55
CA LYS A 360 -7.51 -47.23 -4.00
C LYS A 360 -7.68 -47.29 -2.48
#